data_f323a0a36c31155859f0d809a67b6ed6
#
_entry.id   f323a0a36c31155859f0d809a67b6ed6
#
_cell.length_a   1.000
_cell.length_b   1.000
_cell.length_c   1.000
_cell.angle_alpha   90.00
_cell.angle_beta   90.00
_cell.angle_gamma   90.00
#
_symmetry.space_group_name_H-M   'P 1'
#
loop_
_entity.id
_entity.type
_entity.pdbx_description
1 polymer ?
#
loop_
_entity_poly.entity_id
_entity_poly.type
_entity_poly.pdbx_seq_one_letter_code
_entity_poly.pdbx_strand_id
1 'polypeptide(L)'
;MPSLKMANLRKCQFDAINSLENSLKNYKPRALIQMATGSGKTFTACNFIYRLIKFAGAKRVLFLVDRNNLGKQTKNEFENFHLNDENRKFSEVYITQHLNTNTIDKDAKVVITTIQRMYSMLSGDEYYDEKDEEISAYENYKSENKSERIVSYNPDIPIESFDFIVVDECHRSIYGEWRQVLEYFDAFIIGLTATPSKQTLGYFSANLVSQYPLERSIIDGINVDCEIFRIKTQISEYGNTIQKGFLVPVMDKKTRLKYYESLDENLEYQKTDLDRSVVSINQIQTILECYKNAIFTELYPEREPSFVPKTLIFAKDDNHAENITRITREVFGQGNDFCKKITYNIGNAKPEELIKAFKTDPTFRIAVTVDMIATGTDIKPLEVVIFMRDVKSSLYYEQMKGRGVRTINPNDLQTITPNAKSKDKFYLIDAVGVSESKKTISAPLERKKGISLAKILENVANGDTNDNTLSSLAGRLVRIEANISDDDKTQISKILDSKTLGQLASDILDTLDVDLTQNLNNDEIIAKKDEVLKPFNKPIFRKMLLDLSQKIKTLYR
;
A
#
# COMPACT_ATOMS: atom_id res chain seq x y z
N MET A 1 -20.94 23.83 11.52
CA MET A 1 -21.27 22.69 10.64
C MET A 1 -22.23 21.75 11.37
N PRO A 2 -23.22 21.13 10.71
CA PRO A 2 -24.10 20.15 11.35
C PRO A 2 -23.29 18.90 11.75
N SER A 3 -23.80 18.17 12.76
CA SER A 3 -23.16 16.93 13.23
C SER A 3 -23.04 15.92 12.08
N LEU A 4 -21.88 15.30 11.94
CA LEU A 4 -21.64 14.26 10.95
C LEU A 4 -22.48 13.02 11.28
N LYS A 5 -23.16 12.45 10.29
CA LYS A 5 -23.87 11.18 10.42
C LYS A 5 -22.98 10.04 9.96
N MET A 6 -23.03 8.91 10.65
CA MET A 6 -22.22 7.73 10.35
C MET A 6 -22.70 6.95 9.10
N ALA A 7 -23.89 7.29 8.57
CA ALA A 7 -24.44 6.64 7.38
C ALA A 7 -23.44 6.60 6.21
N ASN A 8 -23.21 5.42 5.64
CA ASN A 8 -22.28 5.16 4.54
C ASN A 8 -20.78 5.41 4.82
N LEU A 9 -20.39 5.72 6.06
CA LEU A 9 -19.00 5.89 6.47
C LEU A 9 -18.52 4.71 7.30
N ARG A 10 -17.30 4.27 7.05
CA ARG A 10 -16.59 3.41 7.98
C ARG A 10 -16.21 4.21 9.22
N LYS A 11 -16.07 3.54 10.36
CA LYS A 11 -15.70 4.22 11.62
C LYS A 11 -14.44 5.07 11.49
N CYS A 12 -13.38 4.54 10.87
CA CYS A 12 -12.14 5.29 10.64
C CYS A 12 -12.32 6.56 9.80
N GLN A 13 -13.23 6.55 8.83
CA GLN A 13 -13.56 7.71 8.01
C GLN A 13 -14.35 8.75 8.80
N PHE A 14 -15.34 8.29 9.56
CA PHE A 14 -16.13 9.13 10.44
C PHE A 14 -15.24 9.83 11.49
N ASP A 15 -14.36 9.08 12.16
CA ASP A 15 -13.44 9.60 13.17
C ASP A 15 -12.47 10.63 12.57
N ALA A 16 -11.94 10.35 11.37
CA ALA A 16 -11.04 11.25 10.65
C ALA A 16 -11.70 12.57 10.31
N ILE A 17 -12.94 12.54 9.79
CA ILE A 17 -13.67 13.76 9.41
C ILE A 17 -14.01 14.59 10.67
N ASN A 18 -14.51 13.98 11.73
CA ASN A 18 -14.84 14.68 12.97
C ASN A 18 -13.59 15.34 13.60
N SER A 19 -12.48 14.61 13.63
CA SER A 19 -11.23 15.13 14.21
C SER A 19 -10.66 16.27 13.36
N LEU A 20 -10.77 16.18 12.02
CA LEU A 20 -10.41 17.27 11.12
C LEU A 20 -11.27 18.51 11.39
N GLU A 21 -12.60 18.35 11.44
CA GLU A 21 -13.51 19.48 11.71
C GLU A 21 -13.24 20.16 13.05
N ASN A 22 -12.90 19.37 14.08
CA ASN A 22 -12.51 19.91 15.38
C ASN A 22 -11.17 20.67 15.32
N SER A 23 -10.21 20.16 14.55
CA SER A 23 -8.95 20.86 14.32
C SER A 23 -9.14 22.20 13.63
N LEU A 24 -9.98 22.25 12.58
CA LEU A 24 -10.30 23.47 11.86
C LEU A 24 -11.06 24.48 12.72
N LYS A 25 -11.98 24.03 13.58
CA LYS A 25 -12.66 24.91 14.59
C LYS A 25 -11.68 25.58 15.53
N ASN A 26 -10.56 24.93 15.83
CA ASN A 26 -9.48 25.47 16.66
C ASN A 26 -8.45 26.27 15.85
N TYR A 27 -8.79 26.66 14.61
CA TYR A 27 -7.95 27.47 13.73
C TYR A 27 -6.54 26.92 13.50
N LYS A 28 -6.37 25.59 13.52
CA LYS A 28 -5.08 24.98 13.17
C LYS A 28 -4.93 24.95 11.65
N PRO A 29 -3.94 25.68 11.08
CA PRO A 29 -3.84 25.88 9.64
C PRO A 29 -3.38 24.63 8.87
N ARG A 30 -2.81 23.66 9.56
CA ARG A 30 -2.31 22.40 8.96
C ARG A 30 -2.85 21.21 9.75
N ALA A 31 -3.37 20.20 9.04
CA ALA A 31 -3.89 18.97 9.63
C ALA A 31 -3.40 17.76 8.83
N LEU A 32 -2.97 16.70 9.51
CA LEU A 32 -2.52 15.46 8.90
C LEU A 32 -3.49 14.34 9.23
N ILE A 33 -3.94 13.61 8.21
CA ILE A 33 -4.76 12.41 8.32
C ILE A 33 -3.93 11.22 7.87
N GLN A 34 -3.63 10.32 8.80
CA GLN A 34 -3.04 9.03 8.47
C GLN A 34 -4.15 8.00 8.27
N MET A 35 -4.20 7.41 7.08
CA MET A 35 -5.11 6.30 6.78
C MET A 35 -4.40 5.26 5.93
N ALA A 36 -4.47 4.00 6.34
CA ALA A 36 -3.90 2.87 5.61
C ALA A 36 -4.33 2.84 4.14
N THR A 37 -3.49 2.31 3.27
CA THR A 37 -3.85 2.06 1.87
C THR A 37 -5.10 1.18 1.84
N GLY A 38 -6.15 1.56 1.09
CA GLY A 38 -7.40 0.78 1.02
C GLY A 38 -8.50 1.18 1.98
N SER A 39 -8.21 2.00 2.97
CA SER A 39 -9.22 2.45 3.92
C SER A 39 -10.21 3.48 3.36
N GLY A 40 -9.97 3.98 2.13
CA GLY A 40 -10.82 4.95 1.44
C GLY A 40 -10.42 6.40 1.70
N LYS A 41 -9.12 6.72 1.66
CA LYS A 41 -8.60 8.11 1.79
C LYS A 41 -9.33 9.11 0.88
N THR A 42 -9.40 8.81 -0.42
CA THR A 42 -10.04 9.70 -1.40
C THR A 42 -11.53 9.87 -1.11
N PHE A 43 -12.24 8.79 -0.77
CA PHE A 43 -13.65 8.86 -0.37
C PHE A 43 -13.85 9.72 0.89
N THR A 44 -12.96 9.59 1.87
CA THR A 44 -12.96 10.45 3.07
C THR A 44 -12.76 11.92 2.69
N ALA A 45 -11.85 12.17 1.73
CA ALA A 45 -11.61 13.51 1.22
C ALA A 45 -12.84 14.09 0.50
N CYS A 46 -13.51 13.33 -0.36
CA CYS A 46 -14.76 13.76 -0.99
C CYS A 46 -15.80 14.19 0.06
N ASN A 47 -15.93 13.42 1.14
CA ASN A 47 -16.86 13.72 2.22
C ASN A 47 -16.53 15.02 2.95
N PHE A 48 -15.30 15.19 3.45
CA PHE A 48 -14.98 16.43 4.17
C PHE A 48 -14.92 17.65 3.25
N ILE A 49 -14.48 17.52 2.00
CA ILE A 49 -14.50 18.62 1.02
C ILE A 49 -15.94 19.07 0.75
N TYR A 50 -16.86 18.13 0.53
CA TYR A 50 -18.28 18.46 0.40
C TYR A 50 -18.79 19.24 1.61
N ARG A 51 -18.47 18.80 2.81
CA ARG A 51 -18.91 19.47 4.04
C ARG A 51 -18.27 20.85 4.22
N LEU A 52 -17.00 21.02 3.83
CA LEU A 52 -16.33 22.33 3.84
C LEU A 52 -17.00 23.29 2.87
N ILE A 53 -17.33 22.85 1.67
CA ILE A 53 -18.01 23.70 0.66
C ILE A 53 -19.42 24.05 1.13
N LYS A 54 -20.22 23.06 1.53
CA LYS A 54 -21.64 23.25 1.85
C LYS A 54 -21.89 23.97 3.16
N PHE A 55 -21.12 23.67 4.22
CA PHE A 55 -21.41 24.10 5.58
C PHE A 55 -20.38 25.03 6.20
N ALA A 56 -19.15 25.08 5.68
CA ALA A 56 -18.11 25.98 6.18
C ALA A 56 -17.84 27.17 5.25
N GLY A 57 -18.54 27.28 4.11
CA GLY A 57 -18.44 28.41 3.20
C GLY A 57 -17.18 28.39 2.33
N ALA A 58 -16.48 27.25 2.21
CA ALA A 58 -15.35 27.14 1.30
C ALA A 58 -15.76 27.44 -0.15
N LYS A 59 -15.08 28.37 -0.78
CA LYS A 59 -15.35 28.78 -2.15
C LYS A 59 -14.72 27.86 -3.15
N ARG A 60 -13.46 27.45 -2.88
CA ARG A 60 -12.67 26.60 -3.78
C ARG A 60 -11.63 25.78 -3.01
N VAL A 61 -11.46 24.53 -3.43
CA VAL A 61 -10.51 23.57 -2.86
C VAL A 61 -9.52 23.12 -3.94
N LEU A 62 -8.23 23.17 -3.64
CA LEU A 62 -7.17 22.59 -4.46
C LEU A 62 -6.86 21.17 -3.96
N PHE A 63 -6.94 20.18 -4.84
CA PHE A 63 -6.58 18.80 -4.56
C PHE A 63 -5.31 18.44 -5.33
N LEU A 64 -4.20 18.29 -4.61
CA LEU A 64 -2.89 17.98 -5.17
C LEU A 64 -2.63 16.48 -5.13
N VAL A 65 -2.22 15.93 -6.26
CA VAL A 65 -1.83 14.53 -6.44
C VAL A 65 -0.39 14.41 -6.90
N ASP A 66 0.21 13.24 -6.68
CA ASP A 66 1.60 12.96 -7.05
C ASP A 66 1.77 12.67 -8.56
N ARG A 67 0.72 12.13 -9.22
CA ARG A 67 0.75 11.75 -10.65
C ARG A 67 -0.59 12.01 -11.33
N ASN A 68 -0.56 12.25 -12.64
CA ASN A 68 -1.75 12.59 -13.43
C ASN A 68 -2.83 11.48 -13.42
N ASN A 69 -2.43 10.21 -13.45
CA ASN A 69 -3.38 9.08 -13.37
C ASN A 69 -4.17 9.07 -12.04
N LEU A 70 -3.55 9.52 -10.93
CA LEU A 70 -4.25 9.70 -9.65
C LEU A 70 -5.26 10.84 -9.71
N GLY A 71 -4.96 11.91 -10.45
CA GLY A 71 -5.88 13.00 -10.69
C GLY A 71 -7.16 12.54 -11.41
N LYS A 72 -7.03 11.72 -12.45
CA LYS A 72 -8.18 11.11 -13.16
C LYS A 72 -9.02 10.23 -12.22
N GLN A 73 -8.36 9.40 -11.39
CA GLN A 73 -9.05 8.56 -10.41
C GLN A 73 -9.78 9.39 -9.36
N THR A 74 -9.13 10.42 -8.83
CA THR A 74 -9.74 11.35 -7.86
C THR A 74 -10.96 12.06 -8.47
N LYS A 75 -10.87 12.51 -9.73
CA LYS A 75 -12.00 13.08 -10.44
C LYS A 75 -13.17 12.11 -10.54
N ASN A 76 -12.91 10.86 -10.94
CA ASN A 76 -13.93 9.82 -11.03
C ASN A 76 -14.58 9.52 -9.67
N GLU A 77 -13.82 9.57 -8.57
CA GLU A 77 -14.38 9.43 -7.21
C GLU A 77 -15.35 10.58 -6.89
N PHE A 78 -15.01 11.85 -7.19
CA PHE A 78 -15.91 12.97 -7.04
C PHE A 78 -17.16 12.86 -7.92
N GLU A 79 -17.01 12.43 -9.17
CA GLU A 79 -18.13 12.25 -10.11
C GLU A 79 -19.11 11.18 -9.65
N ASN A 80 -18.64 10.15 -8.98
CA ASN A 80 -19.45 9.05 -8.47
C ASN A 80 -19.87 9.22 -7.00
N PHE A 81 -19.34 10.22 -6.31
CA PHE A 81 -19.65 10.47 -4.92
C PHE A 81 -21.10 10.92 -4.73
N HIS A 82 -21.89 10.14 -3.98
CA HIS A 82 -23.25 10.50 -3.61
C HIS A 82 -23.24 11.33 -2.32
N LEU A 83 -23.96 12.43 -2.36
CA LEU A 83 -24.09 13.33 -1.21
C LEU A 83 -24.86 12.65 -0.08
N ASN A 84 -24.32 12.71 1.15
CA ASN A 84 -24.89 12.00 2.29
C ASN A 84 -26.25 12.52 2.77
N ASP A 85 -26.61 13.72 2.40
CA ASP A 85 -27.82 14.44 2.82
C ASP A 85 -28.77 14.76 1.66
N GLU A 86 -28.37 14.46 0.42
CA GLU A 86 -29.14 14.65 -0.79
C GLU A 86 -29.04 13.40 -1.68
N ASN A 87 -30.11 13.04 -2.35
CA ASN A 87 -30.09 11.94 -3.31
C ASN A 87 -29.53 12.37 -4.68
N ARG A 88 -28.37 13.03 -4.67
CA ARG A 88 -27.67 13.54 -5.86
C ARG A 88 -26.19 13.20 -5.79
N LYS A 89 -25.54 13.19 -6.94
CA LYS A 89 -24.09 13.09 -7.04
C LYS A 89 -23.43 14.45 -6.84
N PHE A 90 -22.17 14.44 -6.38
CA PHE A 90 -21.38 15.68 -6.23
C PHE A 90 -21.28 16.45 -7.56
N SER A 91 -21.07 15.73 -8.67
CA SER A 91 -20.97 16.31 -10.02
C SER A 91 -22.27 16.95 -10.55
N GLU A 92 -23.41 16.65 -9.95
CA GLU A 92 -24.69 17.29 -10.30
C GLU A 92 -24.87 18.65 -9.60
N VAL A 93 -24.06 18.94 -8.59
CA VAL A 93 -24.18 20.14 -7.76
C VAL A 93 -22.97 21.06 -7.90
N TYR A 94 -21.77 20.47 -8.02
CA TYR A 94 -20.51 21.20 -8.03
C TYR A 94 -19.61 20.77 -9.17
N ILE A 95 -18.93 21.73 -9.79
CA ILE A 95 -17.96 21.49 -10.86
C ILE A 95 -16.64 21.03 -10.23
N THR A 96 -16.14 19.88 -10.70
CA THR A 96 -14.82 19.34 -10.39
C THR A 96 -13.97 19.39 -11.66
N GLN A 97 -12.90 20.15 -11.65
CA GLN A 97 -11.95 20.25 -12.75
C GLN A 97 -10.70 19.42 -12.44
N HIS A 98 -10.30 18.56 -13.38
CA HIS A 98 -8.96 18.00 -13.43
C HIS A 98 -8.16 18.77 -14.48
N LEU A 99 -7.08 19.43 -14.07
CA LEU A 99 -6.28 20.27 -14.96
C LEU A 99 -5.50 19.42 -15.96
N ASN A 100 -5.83 19.56 -17.23
CA ASN A 100 -5.06 19.07 -18.38
C ASN A 100 -4.40 20.23 -19.14
N THR A 101 -4.76 21.46 -18.81
CA THR A 101 -4.23 22.71 -19.35
C THR A 101 -3.88 23.65 -18.19
N ASN A 102 -3.18 24.74 -18.46
CA ASN A 102 -2.80 25.73 -17.44
C ASN A 102 -3.91 26.75 -17.14
N THR A 103 -5.18 26.40 -17.39
CA THR A 103 -6.32 27.30 -17.17
C THR A 103 -7.24 26.74 -16.09
N ILE A 104 -7.46 27.52 -15.03
CA ILE A 104 -8.37 27.18 -13.94
C ILE A 104 -9.75 27.74 -14.27
N ASP A 105 -10.75 26.84 -14.27
CA ASP A 105 -12.15 27.23 -14.42
C ASP A 105 -12.64 28.05 -13.21
N LYS A 106 -13.24 29.21 -13.46
CA LYS A 106 -13.70 30.13 -12.41
C LYS A 106 -14.84 29.55 -11.57
N ASP A 107 -15.63 28.65 -12.14
CA ASP A 107 -16.78 28.02 -11.49
C ASP A 107 -16.46 26.70 -10.80
N ALA A 108 -15.25 26.16 -11.02
CA ALA A 108 -14.81 24.93 -10.38
C ALA A 108 -14.70 25.08 -8.85
N LYS A 109 -15.39 24.23 -8.12
CA LYS A 109 -15.33 24.15 -6.65
C LYS A 109 -14.17 23.29 -6.15
N VAL A 110 -13.80 22.27 -6.93
CA VAL A 110 -12.64 21.42 -6.67
C VAL A 110 -11.77 21.42 -7.91
N VAL A 111 -10.51 21.83 -7.74
CA VAL A 111 -9.48 21.80 -8.79
C VAL A 111 -8.49 20.71 -8.43
N ILE A 112 -8.38 19.68 -9.26
CA ILE A 112 -7.47 18.55 -9.10
C ILE A 112 -6.31 18.74 -10.07
N THR A 113 -5.08 18.66 -9.57
CA THR A 113 -3.87 18.79 -10.41
C THR A 113 -2.68 18.08 -9.78
N THR A 114 -1.66 17.82 -10.58
CA THR A 114 -0.37 17.39 -10.05
C THR A 114 0.36 18.57 -9.41
N ILE A 115 1.22 18.30 -8.43
CA ILE A 115 2.01 19.36 -7.81
C ILE A 115 3.01 19.96 -8.81
N GLN A 116 3.51 19.14 -9.75
CA GLN A 116 4.41 19.58 -10.81
C GLN A 116 3.75 20.63 -11.71
N ARG A 117 2.52 20.36 -12.18
CA ARG A 117 1.76 21.32 -13.00
C ARG A 117 1.50 22.61 -12.25
N MET A 118 1.05 22.54 -11.00
CA MET A 118 0.81 23.74 -10.21
C MET A 118 2.10 24.56 -10.01
N TYR A 119 3.22 23.90 -9.75
CA TYR A 119 4.51 24.57 -9.65
C TYR A 119 4.93 25.24 -10.96
N SER A 120 4.77 24.56 -12.10
CA SER A 120 5.04 25.14 -13.43
C SER A 120 4.18 26.38 -13.70
N MET A 121 2.88 26.31 -13.37
CA MET A 121 1.97 27.45 -13.52
C MET A 121 2.37 28.66 -12.65
N LEU A 122 2.87 28.41 -11.44
CA LEU A 122 3.30 29.49 -10.52
C LEU A 122 4.70 30.01 -10.82
N SER A 123 5.62 29.15 -11.29
CA SER A 123 6.99 29.56 -11.64
C SER A 123 7.13 30.16 -13.04
N GLY A 124 6.06 30.10 -13.87
CA GLY A 124 6.07 30.59 -15.24
C GLY A 124 6.97 29.74 -16.16
N ASP A 125 7.03 28.42 -15.94
CA ASP A 125 7.84 27.52 -16.76
C ASP A 125 7.17 27.26 -18.12
N GLU A 126 7.77 27.79 -19.20
CA GLU A 126 7.29 27.61 -20.57
C GLU A 126 7.58 26.22 -21.16
N TYR A 127 8.50 25.47 -20.55
CA TYR A 127 9.00 24.16 -21.03
C TYR A 127 8.45 22.98 -20.22
N TYR A 128 7.27 23.08 -19.67
CA TYR A 128 6.65 21.99 -18.95
C TYR A 128 6.28 20.83 -19.89
N ASP A 129 6.89 19.65 -19.68
CA ASP A 129 6.53 18.44 -20.43
C ASP A 129 5.45 17.65 -19.65
N GLU A 130 4.29 17.43 -20.29
CA GLU A 130 3.19 16.66 -19.71
C GLU A 130 3.59 15.20 -19.36
N LYS A 131 4.66 14.67 -19.97
CA LYS A 131 5.21 13.36 -19.63
C LYS A 131 5.81 13.31 -18.23
N ASP A 132 6.26 14.45 -17.70
CA ASP A 132 6.79 14.55 -16.33
C ASP A 132 5.71 14.32 -15.28
N GLU A 133 4.42 14.51 -15.61
CA GLU A 133 3.28 14.21 -14.72
C GLU A 133 3.01 12.71 -14.53
N GLU A 134 3.49 11.87 -15.43
CA GLU A 134 3.38 10.42 -15.31
C GLU A 134 4.40 9.85 -14.31
N ILE A 135 5.48 10.60 -14.03
CA ILE A 135 6.54 10.23 -13.11
C ILE A 135 6.29 10.92 -11.76
N SER A 136 6.58 10.23 -10.66
CA SER A 136 6.44 10.83 -9.33
C SER A 136 7.38 12.04 -9.18
N ALA A 137 6.83 13.16 -8.70
CA ALA A 137 7.59 14.38 -8.36
C ALA A 137 8.81 14.08 -7.47
N TYR A 138 8.69 13.13 -6.55
CA TYR A 138 9.75 12.73 -5.64
C TYR A 138 10.91 11.98 -6.33
N GLU A 139 10.64 11.29 -7.42
CA GLU A 139 11.65 10.54 -8.18
C GLU A 139 12.45 11.47 -9.11
N ASN A 140 11.79 12.44 -9.72
CA ASN A 140 12.43 13.47 -10.56
C ASN A 140 13.35 14.39 -9.76
N TYR A 141 13.02 14.73 -8.52
CA TYR A 141 13.84 15.60 -7.67
C TYR A 141 15.26 15.05 -7.42
N LYS A 142 15.45 13.73 -7.46
CA LYS A 142 16.77 13.09 -7.24
C LYS A 142 17.65 13.04 -8.48
N SER A 143 17.13 13.31 -9.67
CA SER A 143 17.84 13.06 -10.92
C SER A 143 18.50 14.29 -11.55
N GLU A 144 18.16 15.52 -11.14
CA GLU A 144 18.66 16.73 -11.80
C GLU A 144 19.10 17.80 -10.79
N ASN A 145 20.36 18.27 -10.89
CA ASN A 145 20.85 19.50 -10.29
C ASN A 145 20.28 20.73 -11.07
N LYS A 146 18.95 20.89 -11.10
CA LYS A 146 18.34 22.12 -11.60
C LYS A 146 18.35 23.16 -10.50
N SER A 147 18.75 24.39 -10.81
CA SER A 147 18.59 25.54 -9.91
C SER A 147 17.11 25.70 -9.59
N GLU A 148 16.75 25.61 -8.31
CA GLU A 148 15.39 25.80 -7.84
C GLU A 148 14.88 27.17 -8.34
N ARG A 149 13.78 27.18 -9.12
CA ARG A 149 13.08 28.40 -9.49
C ARG A 149 12.23 28.83 -8.31
N ILE A 150 12.33 30.08 -7.94
CA ILE A 150 11.52 30.63 -6.85
C ILE A 150 10.12 30.93 -7.40
N VAL A 151 9.09 30.41 -6.72
CA VAL A 151 7.70 30.77 -6.99
C VAL A 151 7.50 32.23 -6.59
N SER A 152 6.99 33.04 -7.54
CA SER A 152 6.66 34.44 -7.33
C SER A 152 5.16 34.68 -7.44
N TYR A 153 4.67 35.83 -6.97
CA TYR A 153 3.26 36.15 -7.07
C TYR A 153 2.79 36.13 -8.53
N ASN A 154 1.75 35.36 -8.79
CA ASN A 154 1.12 35.26 -10.10
C ASN A 154 -0.28 35.90 -10.04
N PRO A 155 -0.54 37.02 -10.76
CA PRO A 155 -1.83 37.70 -10.74
C PRO A 155 -2.98 36.88 -11.36
N ASP A 156 -2.66 35.89 -12.21
CA ASP A 156 -3.66 34.98 -12.79
C ASP A 156 -4.11 33.90 -11.82
N ILE A 157 -3.28 33.63 -10.80
CA ILE A 157 -3.54 32.66 -9.73
C ILE A 157 -3.19 33.32 -8.38
N PRO A 158 -4.03 34.27 -7.90
CA PRO A 158 -3.80 34.95 -6.63
C PRO A 158 -3.69 34.01 -5.44
N ILE A 159 -2.99 34.43 -4.38
CA ILE A 159 -2.76 33.62 -3.16
C ILE A 159 -4.07 33.19 -2.49
N GLU A 160 -5.15 33.95 -2.64
CA GLU A 160 -6.49 33.69 -2.12
C GLU A 160 -7.36 32.82 -3.06
N SER A 161 -6.78 32.23 -4.11
CA SER A 161 -7.53 31.41 -5.08
C SER A 161 -8.19 30.18 -4.47
N PHE A 162 -7.64 29.68 -3.37
CA PHE A 162 -8.11 28.48 -2.69
C PHE A 162 -8.18 28.70 -1.18
N ASP A 163 -9.28 28.24 -0.55
CA ASP A 163 -9.44 28.28 0.90
C ASP A 163 -8.81 27.05 1.59
N PHE A 164 -8.74 25.94 0.85
CA PHE A 164 -8.18 24.66 1.35
C PHE A 164 -7.31 24.01 0.27
N ILE A 165 -6.21 23.45 0.72
CA ILE A 165 -5.34 22.57 -0.08
C ILE A 165 -5.38 21.18 0.53
N VAL A 166 -5.81 20.20 -0.24
CA VAL A 166 -5.74 18.77 0.13
C VAL A 166 -4.61 18.14 -0.65
N VAL A 167 -3.68 17.50 0.05
CA VAL A 167 -2.49 16.89 -0.56
C VAL A 167 -2.52 15.39 -0.34
N ASP A 168 -2.76 14.63 -1.40
CA ASP A 168 -2.66 13.17 -1.35
C ASP A 168 -1.19 12.73 -1.38
N GLU A 169 -0.86 11.67 -0.64
CA GLU A 169 0.51 11.20 -0.40
C GLU A 169 1.46 12.36 -0.02
N CYS A 170 1.00 13.22 0.90
CA CYS A 170 1.63 14.50 1.26
C CYS A 170 3.10 14.39 1.68
N HIS A 171 3.52 13.21 2.15
CA HIS A 171 4.92 12.92 2.50
C HIS A 171 5.90 13.07 1.32
N ARG A 172 5.42 13.19 0.08
CA ARG A 172 6.24 13.41 -1.12
C ARG A 172 6.32 14.89 -1.51
N SER A 173 5.31 15.66 -1.15
CA SER A 173 5.10 17.03 -1.64
C SER A 173 5.61 18.12 -0.69
N ILE A 174 6.10 17.77 0.50
CA ILE A 174 6.55 18.73 1.53
C ILE A 174 8.03 19.12 1.43
N TYR A 175 8.72 18.68 0.38
CA TYR A 175 10.16 18.89 0.21
C TYR A 175 10.49 19.78 -0.98
N GLY A 176 11.66 20.45 -0.90
CA GLY A 176 12.25 21.22 -1.98
C GLY A 176 11.29 22.21 -2.62
N GLU A 177 11.33 22.29 -3.93
CA GLU A 177 10.52 23.19 -4.75
C GLU A 177 9.00 22.97 -4.59
N TRP A 178 8.55 21.74 -4.33
CA TRP A 178 7.13 21.43 -4.16
C TRP A 178 6.53 22.07 -2.92
N ARG A 179 7.31 22.27 -1.88
CA ARG A 179 6.89 22.96 -0.66
C ARG A 179 6.45 24.39 -0.96
N GLN A 180 7.09 25.08 -1.93
CA GLN A 180 6.75 26.43 -2.31
C GLN A 180 5.30 26.55 -2.82
N VAL A 181 4.78 25.51 -3.52
CA VAL A 181 3.38 25.46 -3.95
C VAL A 181 2.43 25.48 -2.76
N LEU A 182 2.76 24.72 -1.71
CA LEU A 182 1.93 24.61 -0.51
C LEU A 182 1.97 25.90 0.33
N GLU A 183 3.08 26.63 0.29
CA GLU A 183 3.28 27.87 1.06
C GLU A 183 2.90 29.13 0.29
N TYR A 184 2.61 28.99 -1.02
CA TYR A 184 2.20 30.11 -1.86
C TYR A 184 0.78 30.61 -1.52
N PHE A 185 -0.17 29.71 -1.24
CA PHE A 185 -1.57 30.06 -1.04
C PHE A 185 -1.85 30.37 0.44
N ASP A 186 -2.71 31.38 0.67
CA ASP A 186 -3.29 31.64 1.99
C ASP A 186 -4.46 30.69 2.26
N ALA A 187 -4.13 29.42 2.53
CA ALA A 187 -5.10 28.34 2.62
C ALA A 187 -4.80 27.38 3.79
N PHE A 188 -5.83 26.71 4.29
CA PHE A 188 -5.68 25.57 5.21
C PHE A 188 -5.14 24.36 4.44
N ILE A 189 -4.13 23.66 5.01
CA ILE A 189 -3.49 22.51 4.37
C ILE A 189 -3.89 21.23 5.08
N ILE A 190 -4.46 20.29 4.33
CA ILE A 190 -4.89 18.98 4.81
C ILE A 190 -4.06 17.91 4.09
N GLY A 191 -3.16 17.24 4.82
CA GLY A 191 -2.34 16.15 4.29
C GLY A 191 -3.01 14.80 4.48
N LEU A 192 -2.99 13.98 3.43
CA LEU A 192 -3.40 12.58 3.45
C LEU A 192 -2.17 11.69 3.23
N THR A 193 -1.98 10.67 4.04
CA THR A 193 -0.91 9.70 3.86
C THR A 193 -1.23 8.37 4.53
N ALA A 194 -0.67 7.27 4.01
CA ALA A 194 -0.70 5.99 4.71
C ALA A 194 0.48 5.85 5.69
N THR A 195 1.61 6.52 5.40
CA THR A 195 2.89 6.33 6.05
C THR A 195 3.55 7.67 6.36
N PRO A 196 3.16 8.36 7.45
CA PRO A 196 3.78 9.62 7.83
C PRO A 196 5.24 9.39 8.28
N SER A 197 6.14 10.25 7.82
CA SER A 197 7.51 10.34 8.31
C SER A 197 7.61 11.37 9.45
N LYS A 198 8.72 11.35 10.22
CA LYS A 198 8.99 12.40 11.23
C LYS A 198 8.97 13.81 10.62
N GLN A 199 9.46 13.94 9.39
CA GLN A 199 9.46 15.21 8.66
C GLN A 199 8.05 15.63 8.25
N THR A 200 7.20 14.66 7.85
CA THR A 200 5.78 14.92 7.56
C THR A 200 5.08 15.45 8.80
N LEU A 201 5.26 14.79 9.94
CA LEU A 201 4.71 15.26 11.23
C LEU A 201 5.23 16.66 11.58
N GLY A 202 6.52 16.94 11.37
CA GLY A 202 7.11 18.27 11.59
C GLY A 202 6.47 19.35 10.73
N TYR A 203 6.26 19.10 9.44
CA TYR A 203 5.62 20.06 8.51
C TYR A 203 4.18 20.37 8.93
N PHE A 204 3.43 19.38 9.37
CA PHE A 204 2.06 19.55 9.87
C PHE A 204 2.00 19.96 11.35
N SER A 205 3.12 20.43 11.93
CA SER A 205 3.19 20.91 13.32
C SER A 205 2.70 19.88 14.35
N ALA A 206 2.97 18.60 14.09
CA ALA A 206 2.48 17.45 14.85
C ALA A 206 0.94 17.38 15.04
N ASN A 207 0.18 18.10 14.20
CA ASN A 207 -1.29 18.06 14.21
C ASN A 207 -1.82 16.84 13.42
N LEU A 208 -1.54 15.65 13.94
CA LEU A 208 -2.07 14.39 13.45
C LEU A 208 -3.50 14.23 13.99
N VAL A 209 -4.50 14.51 13.14
CA VAL A 209 -5.92 14.51 13.56
C VAL A 209 -6.57 13.13 13.49
N SER A 210 -6.00 12.21 12.72
CA SER A 210 -6.46 10.83 12.63
C SER A 210 -5.30 9.89 12.37
N GLN A 211 -5.27 8.78 13.10
CA GLN A 211 -4.28 7.73 12.99
C GLN A 211 -4.97 6.38 12.76
N TYR A 212 -4.90 5.91 11.50
CA TYR A 212 -5.47 4.62 11.12
C TYR A 212 -4.43 3.80 10.33
N PRO A 213 -3.50 3.13 11.05
CA PRO A 213 -2.43 2.35 10.45
C PRO A 213 -2.92 1.04 9.83
N LEU A 214 -2.03 0.35 9.12
CA LEU A 214 -2.34 -0.90 8.41
C LEU A 214 -2.85 -1.99 9.36
N GLU A 215 -2.24 -2.12 10.54
CA GLU A 215 -2.59 -3.10 11.57
C GLU A 215 -4.06 -2.97 11.99
N ARG A 216 -4.52 -1.74 12.22
CA ARG A 216 -5.93 -1.46 12.53
C ARG A 216 -6.85 -1.82 11.38
N SER A 217 -6.45 -1.49 10.16
CA SER A 217 -7.27 -1.81 8.98
C SER A 217 -7.39 -3.32 8.72
N ILE A 218 -6.40 -4.11 9.13
CA ILE A 218 -6.46 -5.57 9.08
C ILE A 218 -7.44 -6.10 10.14
N ILE A 219 -7.39 -5.54 11.35
CA ILE A 219 -8.30 -5.91 12.44
C ILE A 219 -9.76 -5.62 12.06
N ASP A 220 -10.00 -4.46 11.46
CA ASP A 220 -11.34 -4.06 11.01
C ASP A 220 -11.78 -4.81 9.72
N GLY A 221 -10.98 -5.74 9.20
CA GLY A 221 -11.29 -6.52 7.99
C GLY A 221 -11.30 -5.70 6.69
N ILE A 222 -10.75 -4.48 6.72
CA ILE A 222 -10.65 -3.61 5.53
C ILE A 222 -9.50 -4.05 4.63
N ASN A 223 -8.42 -4.54 5.24
CA ASN A 223 -7.25 -5.07 4.56
C ASN A 223 -6.96 -6.50 5.04
N VAL A 224 -6.15 -7.23 4.28
CA VAL A 224 -5.62 -8.53 4.67
C VAL A 224 -4.16 -8.42 5.08
N ASP A 225 -3.72 -9.33 5.95
CA ASP A 225 -2.33 -9.41 6.40
C ASP A 225 -1.41 -9.95 5.29
N CYS A 226 -0.10 -9.69 5.40
CA CYS A 226 0.88 -10.24 4.49
C CYS A 226 1.70 -11.34 5.16
N GLU A 227 1.97 -12.42 4.42
CA GLU A 227 2.97 -13.40 4.79
C GLU A 227 4.19 -13.26 3.89
N ILE A 228 5.38 -13.20 4.50
CA ILE A 228 6.64 -13.11 3.75
C ILE A 228 7.16 -14.51 3.49
N PHE A 229 7.34 -14.86 2.22
CA PHE A 229 7.99 -16.08 1.77
C PHE A 229 9.33 -15.72 1.11
N ARG A 230 10.42 -16.28 1.59
CA ARG A 230 11.76 -15.94 1.08
C ARG A 230 12.28 -17.03 0.19
N ILE A 231 12.72 -16.64 -1.00
CA ILE A 231 13.45 -17.52 -1.92
C ILE A 231 14.92 -17.12 -1.84
N LYS A 232 15.71 -18.01 -1.22
CA LYS A 232 17.15 -17.83 -1.11
C LYS A 232 17.85 -18.66 -2.19
N THR A 233 18.60 -18.00 -3.05
CA THR A 233 19.50 -18.68 -3.99
C THR A 233 20.93 -18.66 -3.45
N GLN A 234 21.76 -19.64 -3.82
CA GLN A 234 23.18 -19.64 -3.41
C GLN A 234 23.87 -18.33 -3.78
N ILE A 235 23.51 -17.76 -4.95
CA ILE A 235 24.04 -16.49 -5.43
C ILE A 235 23.61 -15.33 -4.52
N SER A 236 22.36 -15.32 -4.03
CA SER A 236 21.87 -14.25 -3.15
C SER A 236 22.44 -14.32 -1.71
N GLU A 237 22.91 -15.47 -1.27
CA GLU A 237 23.48 -15.65 0.08
C GLU A 237 25.00 -15.43 0.14
N TYR A 238 25.73 -15.96 -0.83
CA TYR A 238 27.21 -16.07 -0.76
C TYR A 238 27.94 -15.25 -1.85
N GLY A 239 27.23 -14.63 -2.78
CA GLY A 239 27.83 -14.08 -3.99
C GLY A 239 28.19 -15.21 -4.99
N ASN A 240 28.78 -14.87 -6.11
CA ASN A 240 29.24 -15.85 -7.08
C ASN A 240 30.56 -15.42 -7.73
N THR A 241 31.42 -16.42 -7.96
CA THR A 241 32.64 -16.23 -8.76
C THR A 241 32.42 -16.91 -10.11
N ILE A 242 32.37 -16.15 -11.19
CA ILE A 242 32.37 -16.68 -12.54
C ILE A 242 33.83 -16.97 -12.93
N GLN A 243 34.11 -18.24 -13.19
CA GLN A 243 35.48 -18.67 -13.49
C GLN A 243 35.96 -18.13 -14.84
N LYS A 244 37.25 -17.85 -14.92
CA LYS A 244 37.96 -17.54 -16.17
C LYS A 244 37.62 -18.58 -17.25
N GLY A 245 37.40 -18.09 -18.48
CA GLY A 245 37.05 -18.93 -19.62
C GLY A 245 35.56 -19.14 -19.84
N PHE A 246 34.66 -18.66 -18.94
CA PHE A 246 33.22 -18.68 -19.17
C PHE A 246 32.85 -17.63 -20.23
N LEU A 247 31.97 -18.01 -21.17
CA LEU A 247 31.43 -17.11 -22.18
C LEU A 247 30.30 -16.27 -21.56
N VAL A 248 30.52 -14.98 -21.43
CA VAL A 248 29.49 -14.04 -20.96
C VAL A 248 28.92 -13.24 -22.13
N PRO A 249 27.60 -13.02 -22.18
CA PRO A 249 27.02 -12.17 -23.20
C PRO A 249 27.37 -10.70 -22.92
N VAL A 250 28.08 -10.06 -23.85
CA VAL A 250 28.43 -8.65 -23.79
C VAL A 250 27.64 -7.91 -24.88
N MET A 251 27.17 -6.72 -24.57
CA MET A 251 26.51 -5.84 -25.54
C MET A 251 27.34 -4.60 -25.78
N ASP A 252 27.75 -4.40 -27.03
CA ASP A 252 28.41 -3.16 -27.45
C ASP A 252 27.47 -1.97 -27.26
N LYS A 253 27.88 -0.98 -26.48
CA LYS A 253 27.06 0.21 -26.16
C LYS A 253 26.76 1.10 -27.37
N LYS A 254 27.60 1.06 -28.42
CA LYS A 254 27.43 1.90 -29.60
C LYS A 254 26.62 1.20 -30.70
N THR A 255 26.91 -0.07 -30.94
CA THR A 255 26.29 -0.83 -32.03
C THR A 255 25.07 -1.66 -31.59
N ARG A 256 24.87 -1.82 -30.27
CA ARG A 256 23.86 -2.69 -29.67
C ARG A 256 23.91 -4.16 -30.08
N LEU A 257 25.00 -4.57 -30.72
CA LEU A 257 25.25 -5.96 -31.08
C LEU A 257 25.61 -6.77 -29.82
N LYS A 258 24.99 -7.92 -29.67
CA LYS A 258 25.31 -8.90 -28.62
C LYS A 258 26.34 -9.87 -29.15
N TYR A 259 27.43 -10.04 -28.44
CA TYR A 259 28.43 -11.06 -28.69
C TYR A 259 28.83 -11.74 -27.40
N TYR A 260 29.44 -12.91 -27.49
CA TYR A 260 29.91 -13.63 -26.33
C TYR A 260 31.41 -13.43 -26.21
N GLU A 261 31.83 -12.99 -25.05
CA GLU A 261 33.24 -12.77 -24.74
C GLU A 261 33.68 -13.73 -23.62
N SER A 262 34.85 -14.33 -23.78
CA SER A 262 35.46 -15.16 -22.75
C SER A 262 36.08 -14.28 -21.68
N LEU A 263 35.78 -14.56 -20.42
CA LEU A 263 36.39 -13.85 -19.31
C LEU A 263 37.87 -14.19 -19.19
N ASP A 264 38.74 -13.17 -19.21
CA ASP A 264 40.17 -13.31 -19.06
C ASP A 264 40.62 -13.48 -17.61
N GLU A 265 39.75 -13.09 -16.63
CA GLU A 265 39.97 -13.23 -15.19
C GLU A 265 38.67 -13.73 -14.51
N ASN A 266 38.83 -14.27 -13.26
CA ASN A 266 37.67 -14.60 -12.43
C ASN A 266 36.91 -13.33 -12.04
N LEU A 267 35.62 -13.29 -12.30
CA LEU A 267 34.76 -12.19 -11.91
C LEU A 267 34.10 -12.54 -10.57
N GLU A 268 34.46 -11.85 -9.51
CA GLU A 268 33.86 -12.00 -8.19
C GLU A 268 32.77 -10.95 -7.99
N TYR A 269 31.57 -11.40 -7.68
CA TYR A 269 30.44 -10.54 -7.30
C TYR A 269 30.22 -10.64 -5.81
N GLN A 270 30.28 -9.51 -5.10
CA GLN A 270 29.86 -9.44 -3.71
C GLN A 270 28.32 -9.40 -3.63
N LYS A 271 27.74 -9.82 -2.50
CA LYS A 271 26.30 -9.81 -2.24
C LYS A 271 25.65 -8.45 -2.54
N THR A 272 26.36 -7.36 -2.28
CA THR A 272 25.94 -5.96 -2.54
C THR A 272 25.98 -5.56 -4.01
N ASP A 273 26.74 -6.25 -4.85
CA ASP A 273 26.90 -5.93 -6.27
C ASP A 273 25.87 -6.69 -7.13
N LEU A 274 25.40 -7.84 -6.65
CA LEU A 274 24.34 -8.64 -7.27
C LEU A 274 23.01 -7.88 -7.34
N ASP A 275 22.69 -7.07 -6.33
CA ASP A 275 21.47 -6.25 -6.30
C ASP A 275 21.46 -5.13 -7.37
N ARG A 276 22.60 -4.83 -7.98
CA ARG A 276 22.74 -3.68 -8.90
C ARG A 276 22.98 -4.05 -10.37
N SER A 277 23.55 -5.20 -10.69
CA SER A 277 24.06 -5.45 -12.05
C SER A 277 23.85 -6.83 -12.66
N VAL A 278 23.50 -7.86 -11.90
CA VAL A 278 23.42 -9.24 -12.43
C VAL A 278 22.12 -9.93 -12.02
N VAL A 279 21.04 -9.61 -12.68
CA VAL A 279 19.87 -10.49 -12.67
C VAL A 279 20.04 -11.47 -13.83
N SER A 280 20.77 -12.55 -13.60
CA SER A 280 21.03 -13.56 -14.63
C SER A 280 19.72 -14.29 -14.99
N ILE A 281 19.59 -14.69 -16.26
CA ILE A 281 18.46 -15.49 -16.76
C ILE A 281 18.26 -16.73 -15.89
N ASN A 282 19.34 -17.39 -15.49
CA ASN A 282 19.30 -18.59 -14.64
C ASN A 282 18.73 -18.29 -13.23
N GLN A 283 19.03 -17.14 -12.66
CA GLN A 283 18.48 -16.74 -11.37
C GLN A 283 16.98 -16.47 -11.45
N ILE A 284 16.54 -15.77 -12.48
CA ILE A 284 15.11 -15.54 -12.75
C ILE A 284 14.38 -16.88 -12.87
N GLN A 285 14.95 -17.81 -13.65
CA GLN A 285 14.37 -19.14 -13.86
C GLN A 285 14.27 -19.90 -12.53
N THR A 286 15.35 -19.97 -11.75
CA THR A 286 15.38 -20.65 -10.43
C THR A 286 14.33 -20.08 -9.48
N ILE A 287 14.18 -18.75 -9.42
CA ILE A 287 13.18 -18.10 -8.56
C ILE A 287 11.77 -18.48 -9.01
N LEU A 288 11.49 -18.44 -10.31
CA LEU A 288 10.18 -18.77 -10.86
C LEU A 288 9.83 -20.25 -10.73
N GLU A 289 10.80 -21.16 -10.90
CA GLU A 289 10.62 -22.60 -10.65
C GLU A 289 10.34 -22.87 -9.16
N CYS A 290 11.09 -22.24 -8.25
CA CYS A 290 10.85 -22.32 -6.82
C CYS A 290 9.44 -21.80 -6.47
N TYR A 291 9.04 -20.66 -7.02
CA TYR A 291 7.70 -20.12 -6.84
C TYR A 291 6.63 -21.08 -7.36
N LYS A 292 6.77 -21.59 -8.59
CA LYS A 292 5.82 -22.54 -9.18
C LYS A 292 5.62 -23.77 -8.28
N ASN A 293 6.70 -24.33 -7.76
CA ASN A 293 6.64 -25.49 -6.88
C ASN A 293 6.00 -25.14 -5.52
N ALA A 294 6.28 -23.96 -4.97
CA ALA A 294 5.76 -23.54 -3.68
C ALA A 294 4.26 -23.18 -3.68
N ILE A 295 3.67 -22.82 -4.82
CA ILE A 295 2.28 -22.32 -4.89
C ILE A 295 1.31 -23.26 -4.16
N PHE A 296 1.31 -24.55 -4.52
CA PHE A 296 0.34 -25.53 -4.00
C PHE A 296 0.91 -26.47 -2.94
N THR A 297 2.18 -26.32 -2.57
CA THR A 297 2.82 -27.11 -1.52
C THR A 297 2.98 -26.34 -0.21
N GLU A 298 3.26 -25.03 -0.31
CA GLU A 298 3.61 -24.21 0.85
C GLU A 298 2.70 -22.98 0.99
N LEU A 299 2.39 -22.27 -0.13
CA LEU A 299 1.65 -21.02 -0.07
C LEU A 299 0.13 -21.28 0.07
N TYR A 300 -0.41 -22.12 -0.78
CA TYR A 300 -1.84 -22.47 -0.83
C TYR A 300 -2.04 -23.99 -0.91
N PRO A 301 -1.58 -24.76 0.09
CA PRO A 301 -1.64 -26.24 0.06
C PRO A 301 -3.06 -26.80 0.06
N GLU A 302 -4.05 -25.96 0.43
CA GLU A 302 -5.46 -26.31 0.43
C GLU A 302 -6.14 -26.19 -0.95
N ARG A 303 -5.44 -25.64 -1.95
CA ARG A 303 -6.02 -25.39 -3.30
C ARG A 303 -5.64 -26.48 -4.28
N GLU A 304 -6.59 -26.81 -5.15
CA GLU A 304 -6.29 -27.65 -6.30
C GLU A 304 -5.31 -26.92 -7.27
N PRO A 305 -4.34 -27.63 -7.87
CA PRO A 305 -3.32 -27.03 -8.73
C PRO A 305 -3.86 -26.68 -10.15
N SER A 306 -4.99 -25.99 -10.22
CA SER A 306 -5.66 -25.64 -11.49
C SER A 306 -5.45 -24.19 -11.91
N PHE A 307 -5.53 -23.25 -10.95
CA PHE A 307 -5.34 -21.82 -11.21
C PHE A 307 -4.23 -21.24 -10.34
N VAL A 308 -3.20 -20.69 -10.98
CA VAL A 308 -2.13 -19.93 -10.32
C VAL A 308 -2.73 -18.68 -9.66
N PRO A 309 -2.38 -18.32 -8.43
CA PRO A 309 -2.84 -17.08 -7.79
C PRO A 309 -2.51 -15.85 -8.64
N LYS A 310 -3.34 -14.81 -8.59
CA LYS A 310 -3.00 -13.52 -9.22
C LYS A 310 -1.71 -12.98 -8.63
N THR A 311 -0.71 -12.82 -9.46
CA THR A 311 0.66 -12.50 -9.06
C THR A 311 1.16 -11.24 -9.73
N LEU A 312 1.75 -10.34 -8.96
CA LEU A 312 2.42 -9.14 -9.44
C LEU A 312 3.93 -9.26 -9.17
N ILE A 313 4.74 -9.15 -10.21
CA ILE A 313 6.20 -9.22 -10.11
C ILE A 313 6.79 -7.83 -10.36
N PHE A 314 7.60 -7.34 -9.42
CA PHE A 314 8.32 -6.08 -9.57
C PHE A 314 9.72 -6.32 -10.13
N ALA A 315 9.96 -5.78 -11.32
CA ALA A 315 11.23 -5.83 -12.04
C ALA A 315 12.06 -4.55 -11.82
N LYS A 316 13.36 -4.62 -12.09
CA LYS A 316 14.30 -3.51 -11.94
C LYS A 316 14.12 -2.44 -13.03
N ASP A 317 14.01 -2.89 -14.27
CA ASP A 317 13.89 -2.05 -15.47
C ASP A 317 13.05 -2.79 -16.53
N ASP A 318 12.82 -2.14 -17.67
CA ASP A 318 11.98 -2.66 -18.75
C ASP A 318 12.56 -3.94 -19.39
N ASN A 319 13.89 -4.01 -19.57
CA ASN A 319 14.56 -5.20 -20.10
C ASN A 319 14.45 -6.39 -19.13
N HIS A 320 14.61 -6.13 -17.84
CA HIS A 320 14.41 -7.14 -16.81
C HIS A 320 12.96 -7.64 -16.80
N ALA A 321 11.98 -6.74 -16.92
CA ALA A 321 10.56 -7.10 -17.00
C ALA A 321 10.26 -7.98 -18.23
N GLU A 322 10.88 -7.70 -19.38
CA GLU A 322 10.75 -8.52 -20.59
C GLU A 322 11.30 -9.94 -20.38
N ASN A 323 12.50 -10.06 -19.79
CA ASN A 323 13.12 -11.34 -19.49
C ASN A 323 12.28 -12.14 -18.51
N ILE A 324 11.79 -11.53 -17.42
CA ILE A 324 10.92 -12.19 -16.45
C ILE A 324 9.65 -12.68 -17.13
N THR A 325 9.02 -11.86 -17.98
CA THR A 325 7.78 -12.23 -18.70
C THR A 325 8.00 -13.45 -19.59
N ARG A 326 9.08 -13.46 -20.37
CA ARG A 326 9.44 -14.59 -21.25
C ARG A 326 9.71 -15.86 -20.44
N ILE A 327 10.57 -15.79 -19.43
CA ILE A 327 10.95 -16.95 -18.62
C ILE A 327 9.74 -17.47 -17.81
N THR A 328 8.85 -16.58 -17.34
CA THR A 328 7.61 -17.00 -16.67
C THR A 328 6.75 -17.86 -17.58
N ARG A 329 6.57 -17.48 -18.84
CA ARG A 329 5.82 -18.28 -19.83
C ARG A 329 6.47 -19.64 -20.06
N GLU A 330 7.78 -19.68 -20.18
CA GLU A 330 8.55 -20.91 -20.35
C GLU A 330 8.42 -21.84 -19.12
N VAL A 331 8.65 -21.33 -17.91
CA VAL A 331 8.59 -22.11 -16.65
C VAL A 331 7.19 -22.67 -16.42
N PHE A 332 6.15 -21.87 -16.65
CA PHE A 332 4.76 -22.31 -16.43
C PHE A 332 4.21 -23.10 -17.63
N GLY A 333 4.89 -23.12 -18.78
CA GLY A 333 4.41 -23.76 -19.99
C GLY A 333 3.14 -23.10 -20.54
N GLN A 334 3.02 -21.78 -20.41
CA GLN A 334 1.82 -21.00 -20.71
C GLN A 334 2.11 -19.92 -21.77
N GLY A 335 1.05 -19.48 -22.45
CA GLY A 335 1.14 -18.50 -23.54
C GLY A 335 1.11 -17.03 -23.07
N ASN A 336 0.95 -16.15 -24.07
CA ASN A 336 0.99 -14.70 -23.88
C ASN A 336 -0.14 -14.18 -22.98
N ASP A 337 -1.28 -14.84 -22.94
CA ASP A 337 -2.41 -14.40 -22.12
C ASP A 337 -2.21 -14.65 -20.65
N PHE A 338 -1.40 -15.62 -20.29
CA PHE A 338 -1.09 -15.99 -18.91
C PHE A 338 -0.19 -14.96 -18.20
N CYS A 339 0.86 -14.47 -18.87
CA CYS A 339 1.81 -13.52 -18.30
C CYS A 339 2.07 -12.37 -19.26
N LYS A 340 1.88 -11.12 -18.80
CA LYS A 340 2.08 -9.91 -19.59
C LYS A 340 2.92 -8.88 -18.83
N LYS A 341 3.77 -8.16 -19.59
CA LYS A 341 4.48 -6.98 -19.10
C LYS A 341 3.54 -5.78 -19.07
N ILE A 342 3.56 -5.01 -18.00
CA ILE A 342 2.83 -3.75 -17.83
C ILE A 342 3.82 -2.66 -17.42
N THR A 343 4.31 -1.92 -18.41
CA THR A 343 5.25 -0.80 -18.25
C THR A 343 4.81 0.34 -19.17
N TYR A 344 5.45 1.50 -19.07
CA TYR A 344 5.16 2.63 -19.99
C TYR A 344 5.52 2.33 -21.44
N ASN A 345 6.44 1.40 -21.69
CA ASN A 345 6.94 1.05 -23.01
C ASN A 345 6.39 -0.30 -23.50
N ILE A 346 5.09 -0.32 -23.86
CA ILE A 346 4.37 -1.54 -24.27
C ILE A 346 3.96 -1.53 -25.78
N GLY A 347 4.58 -0.68 -26.59
CA GLY A 347 4.21 -0.54 -28.00
C GLY A 347 2.79 0.04 -28.17
N ASN A 348 1.90 -0.64 -28.91
CA ASN A 348 0.56 -0.13 -29.24
C ASN A 348 -0.51 -0.38 -28.15
N ALA A 349 -0.21 -1.13 -27.11
CA ALA A 349 -1.17 -1.44 -26.04
C ALA A 349 -1.25 -0.28 -25.03
N LYS A 350 -2.46 0.05 -24.57
CA LYS A 350 -2.63 1.03 -23.50
C LYS A 350 -2.43 0.34 -22.15
N PRO A 351 -1.54 0.84 -21.30
CA PRO A 351 -1.29 0.26 -19.97
C PRO A 351 -2.55 0.10 -19.12
N GLU A 352 -3.47 1.06 -19.19
CA GLU A 352 -4.73 1.05 -18.45
C GLU A 352 -5.65 -0.12 -18.84
N GLU A 353 -5.66 -0.49 -20.12
CA GLU A 353 -6.41 -1.65 -20.63
C GLU A 353 -5.83 -2.97 -20.09
N LEU A 354 -4.49 -3.09 -20.05
CA LEU A 354 -3.82 -4.26 -19.47
C LEU A 354 -4.03 -4.36 -17.97
N ILE A 355 -4.02 -3.24 -17.25
CA ILE A 355 -4.34 -3.20 -15.82
C ILE A 355 -5.78 -3.63 -15.58
N LYS A 356 -6.73 -3.15 -16.41
CA LYS A 356 -8.13 -3.57 -16.33
C LYS A 356 -8.28 -5.07 -16.60
N ALA A 357 -7.64 -5.57 -17.65
CA ALA A 357 -7.63 -7.00 -17.97
C ALA A 357 -7.02 -7.81 -16.80
N PHE A 358 -5.90 -7.36 -16.22
CA PHE A 358 -5.29 -8.05 -15.08
C PHE A 358 -6.24 -8.16 -13.86
N LYS A 359 -7.13 -7.18 -13.66
CA LYS A 359 -8.12 -7.21 -12.58
C LYS A 359 -9.26 -8.20 -12.82
N THR A 360 -9.67 -8.41 -14.07
CA THR A 360 -10.94 -9.07 -14.39
C THR A 360 -10.81 -10.36 -15.20
N ASP A 361 -9.72 -10.54 -15.95
CA ASP A 361 -9.52 -11.71 -16.81
C ASP A 361 -8.94 -12.90 -16.02
N PRO A 362 -9.66 -14.05 -15.91
CA PRO A 362 -9.16 -15.24 -15.23
C PRO A 362 -7.91 -15.87 -15.88
N THR A 363 -7.67 -15.66 -17.16
CA THR A 363 -6.52 -16.25 -17.88
C THR A 363 -5.23 -15.48 -17.65
N PHE A 364 -5.32 -14.16 -17.41
CA PHE A 364 -4.18 -13.30 -17.14
C PHE A 364 -3.76 -13.43 -15.68
N ARG A 365 -2.85 -14.36 -15.37
CA ARG A 365 -2.46 -14.71 -13.99
C ARG A 365 -1.31 -13.90 -13.42
N ILE A 366 -0.29 -13.60 -14.24
CA ILE A 366 0.94 -12.96 -13.77
C ILE A 366 1.20 -11.66 -14.54
N ALA A 367 1.29 -10.54 -13.81
CA ALA A 367 1.71 -9.26 -14.36
C ALA A 367 3.15 -8.94 -13.93
N VAL A 368 3.97 -8.46 -14.86
CA VAL A 368 5.34 -7.99 -14.58
C VAL A 368 5.41 -6.49 -14.82
N THR A 369 5.85 -5.73 -13.82
CA THR A 369 5.92 -4.27 -13.88
C THR A 369 7.22 -3.73 -13.31
N VAL A 370 7.58 -2.51 -13.66
CA VAL A 370 8.67 -1.77 -13.03
C VAL A 370 8.10 -0.86 -11.94
N ASP A 371 7.33 0.18 -12.31
CA ASP A 371 6.82 1.20 -11.39
C ASP A 371 5.33 1.49 -11.59
N MET A 372 4.77 1.13 -12.73
CA MET A 372 3.47 1.60 -13.18
C MET A 372 2.31 1.19 -12.28
N ILE A 373 2.40 0.00 -11.68
CA ILE A 373 1.40 -0.53 -10.75
C ILE A 373 1.78 -0.23 -9.28
N ALA A 374 2.93 0.37 -9.04
CA ALA A 374 3.41 0.63 -7.68
C ALA A 374 2.54 1.65 -6.93
N THR A 375 1.91 2.60 -7.63
CA THR A 375 1.07 3.65 -7.04
C THR A 375 -0.28 3.75 -7.74
N GLY A 376 -1.33 4.11 -7.00
CA GLY A 376 -2.62 4.51 -7.53
C GLY A 376 -3.55 3.42 -8.08
N THR A 377 -3.09 2.18 -8.24
CA THR A 377 -3.89 1.12 -8.86
C THR A 377 -4.48 0.17 -7.82
N ASP A 378 -5.80 0.01 -7.78
CA ASP A 378 -6.49 -0.95 -6.91
C ASP A 378 -6.66 -2.30 -7.63
N ILE A 379 -6.00 -3.36 -7.13
CA ILE A 379 -6.08 -4.72 -7.66
C ILE A 379 -6.53 -5.67 -6.55
N LYS A 380 -7.83 -5.72 -6.32
CA LYS A 380 -8.42 -6.53 -5.24
C LYS A 380 -8.07 -8.02 -5.30
N PRO A 381 -8.09 -8.68 -6.50
CA PRO A 381 -7.80 -10.12 -6.60
C PRO A 381 -6.31 -10.47 -6.50
N LEU A 382 -5.42 -9.52 -6.25
CA LEU A 382 -3.98 -9.77 -6.14
C LEU A 382 -3.66 -10.59 -4.88
N GLU A 383 -3.07 -11.76 -5.04
CA GLU A 383 -2.81 -12.72 -3.97
C GLU A 383 -1.32 -12.91 -3.68
N VAL A 384 -0.44 -12.61 -4.64
CA VAL A 384 1.01 -12.74 -4.50
C VAL A 384 1.71 -11.51 -5.08
N VAL A 385 2.68 -11.00 -4.34
CA VAL A 385 3.60 -9.93 -4.78
C VAL A 385 5.02 -10.46 -4.71
N ILE A 386 5.77 -10.39 -5.81
CA ILE A 386 7.16 -10.88 -5.89
C ILE A 386 8.10 -9.70 -6.12
N PHE A 387 9.10 -9.55 -5.26
CA PHE A 387 10.18 -8.60 -5.45
C PHE A 387 11.38 -9.28 -6.11
N MET A 388 11.64 -8.93 -7.37
CA MET A 388 12.86 -9.28 -8.11
C MET A 388 13.78 -8.07 -8.30
N ARG A 389 13.58 -7.03 -7.50
CA ARG A 389 14.40 -5.82 -7.45
C ARG A 389 14.63 -5.38 -6.01
N ASP A 390 15.77 -4.75 -5.74
CA ASP A 390 15.95 -4.02 -4.48
C ASP A 390 15.13 -2.74 -4.48
N VAL A 391 14.58 -2.39 -3.33
CA VAL A 391 13.81 -1.18 -3.11
C VAL A 391 14.50 -0.36 -2.01
N LYS A 392 15.18 0.72 -2.39
CA LYS A 392 15.96 1.54 -1.46
C LYS A 392 15.10 2.38 -0.50
N SER A 393 13.91 2.78 -0.94
CA SER A 393 12.98 3.61 -0.16
C SER A 393 12.02 2.72 0.62
N SER A 394 11.99 2.86 1.94
CA SER A 394 11.01 2.19 2.82
C SER A 394 9.58 2.53 2.43
N LEU A 395 9.36 3.78 2.07
CA LEU A 395 8.06 4.28 1.65
C LEU A 395 7.56 3.63 0.36
N TYR A 396 8.44 3.52 -0.63
CA TYR A 396 8.13 2.89 -1.91
C TYR A 396 7.89 1.38 -1.75
N TYR A 397 8.67 0.73 -0.88
CA TYR A 397 8.44 -0.65 -0.48
C TYR A 397 7.04 -0.87 0.11
N GLU A 398 6.62 0.01 1.05
CA GLU A 398 5.29 -0.09 1.66
C GLU A 398 4.16 0.14 0.65
N GLN A 399 4.35 1.01 -0.33
CA GLN A 399 3.37 1.23 -1.41
C GLN A 399 3.24 0.01 -2.32
N MET A 400 4.37 -0.61 -2.71
CA MET A 400 4.40 -1.83 -3.51
C MET A 400 3.75 -3.00 -2.75
N LYS A 401 4.11 -3.20 -1.48
CA LYS A 401 3.50 -4.18 -0.57
C LYS A 401 2.00 -3.92 -0.41
N GLY A 402 1.62 -2.66 -0.30
CA GLY A 402 0.23 -2.21 -0.16
C GLY A 402 -0.69 -2.60 -1.33
N ARG A 403 -0.15 -3.10 -2.46
CA ARG A 403 -0.97 -3.63 -3.56
C ARG A 403 -1.65 -4.94 -3.20
N GLY A 404 -1.02 -5.77 -2.37
CA GLY A 404 -1.56 -7.07 -1.95
C GLY A 404 -2.60 -7.00 -0.84
N VAL A 405 -2.64 -5.92 -0.05
CA VAL A 405 -3.44 -5.86 1.19
C VAL A 405 -4.96 -5.78 0.97
N ARG A 406 -5.44 -5.54 -0.25
CA ARG A 406 -6.86 -5.34 -0.52
C ARG A 406 -7.70 -6.57 -0.25
N THR A 407 -8.83 -6.39 0.43
CA THR A 407 -9.89 -7.42 0.52
C THR A 407 -10.68 -7.51 -0.77
N ILE A 408 -11.25 -8.67 -1.03
CA ILE A 408 -12.18 -8.92 -2.13
C ILE A 408 -13.32 -9.82 -1.61
N ASN A 409 -14.51 -9.62 -2.14
CA ASN A 409 -15.62 -10.53 -1.84
C ASN A 409 -15.28 -11.94 -2.34
N PRO A 410 -15.56 -13.02 -1.57
CA PRO A 410 -15.29 -14.39 -1.98
C PRO A 410 -15.88 -14.77 -3.34
N ASN A 411 -17.11 -14.36 -3.64
CA ASN A 411 -17.74 -14.63 -4.94
C ASN A 411 -17.01 -13.94 -6.10
N ASP A 412 -16.60 -12.68 -5.90
CA ASP A 412 -15.82 -11.95 -6.92
C ASP A 412 -14.43 -12.57 -7.11
N LEU A 413 -13.81 -13.06 -6.03
CA LEU A 413 -12.53 -13.76 -6.13
C LEU A 413 -12.67 -15.04 -6.94
N GLN A 414 -13.70 -15.85 -6.68
CA GLN A 414 -13.95 -17.12 -7.38
C GLN A 414 -14.22 -16.94 -8.87
N THR A 415 -14.81 -15.82 -9.30
CA THR A 415 -14.96 -15.53 -10.74
C THR A 415 -13.62 -15.35 -11.44
N ILE A 416 -12.56 -14.96 -10.71
CA ILE A 416 -11.22 -14.66 -11.24
C ILE A 416 -10.25 -15.81 -10.92
N THR A 417 -10.32 -16.38 -9.74
CA THR A 417 -9.50 -17.49 -9.24
C THR A 417 -10.42 -18.58 -8.70
N PRO A 418 -10.96 -19.47 -9.56
CA PRO A 418 -12.00 -20.44 -9.21
C PRO A 418 -11.64 -21.41 -8.08
N ASN A 419 -10.36 -21.74 -7.91
CA ASN A 419 -9.86 -22.59 -6.84
C ASN A 419 -9.61 -21.83 -5.52
N ALA A 420 -9.88 -20.52 -5.43
CA ALA A 420 -9.77 -19.74 -4.22
C ALA A 420 -11.12 -19.60 -3.52
N LYS A 421 -11.24 -19.98 -2.26
CA LYS A 421 -12.47 -19.81 -1.46
C LYS A 421 -12.59 -18.40 -0.88
N SER A 422 -11.49 -17.87 -0.36
CA SER A 422 -11.40 -16.52 0.23
C SER A 422 -9.97 -15.96 0.07
N LYS A 423 -9.82 -14.68 0.36
CA LYS A 423 -8.52 -14.01 0.46
C LYS A 423 -8.35 -13.47 1.88
N ASP A 424 -7.78 -14.29 2.74
CA ASP A 424 -7.56 -13.93 4.15
C ASP A 424 -6.17 -13.31 4.37
N LYS A 425 -5.26 -13.49 3.41
CA LYS A 425 -3.89 -12.98 3.39
C LYS A 425 -3.40 -12.88 1.95
N PHE A 426 -2.27 -12.22 1.77
CA PHE A 426 -1.49 -12.31 0.55
C PHE A 426 -0.05 -12.70 0.86
N TYR A 427 0.66 -13.25 -0.12
CA TYR A 427 2.06 -13.58 0.02
C TYR A 427 2.95 -12.52 -0.62
N LEU A 428 3.95 -12.08 0.14
CA LEU A 428 5.05 -11.29 -0.35
C LEU A 428 6.26 -12.21 -0.52
N ILE A 429 6.67 -12.44 -1.77
CA ILE A 429 7.83 -13.26 -2.08
C ILE A 429 9.04 -12.35 -2.24
N ASP A 430 10.01 -12.53 -1.37
CA ASP A 430 11.26 -11.78 -1.38
C ASP A 430 12.39 -12.65 -1.95
N ALA A 431 12.79 -12.33 -3.17
CA ALA A 431 13.86 -13.03 -3.88
C ALA A 431 15.22 -12.33 -3.79
N VAL A 432 15.27 -11.11 -3.22
CA VAL A 432 16.47 -10.25 -3.20
C VAL A 432 16.85 -9.72 -1.80
N GLY A 433 16.14 -10.15 -0.74
CA GLY A 433 16.43 -9.75 0.64
C GLY A 433 15.90 -8.38 1.05
N VAL A 434 14.95 -7.81 0.29
CA VAL A 434 14.35 -6.49 0.59
C VAL A 434 13.71 -6.45 1.97
N SER A 435 13.07 -7.56 2.38
CA SER A 435 12.38 -7.65 3.67
C SER A 435 13.31 -7.71 4.90
N GLU A 436 14.60 -7.95 4.72
CA GLU A 436 15.59 -8.00 5.80
C GLU A 436 16.18 -6.63 6.13
N SER A 437 16.02 -5.66 5.24
CA SER A 437 16.52 -4.31 5.48
C SER A 437 15.68 -3.61 6.55
N LYS A 438 16.33 -2.74 7.38
CA LYS A 438 15.66 -1.89 8.41
C LYS A 438 14.65 -0.88 7.82
N LYS A 439 14.20 -1.09 6.59
CA LYS A 439 13.34 -0.20 5.81
C LYS A 439 11.84 -0.48 6.01
N THR A 440 11.48 -1.57 6.70
CA THR A 440 10.08 -1.93 6.93
C THR A 440 9.49 -1.03 8.01
N ILE A 441 8.58 -0.13 7.63
CA ILE A 441 7.85 0.75 8.57
C ILE A 441 6.74 -0.03 9.25
N SER A 442 6.05 -0.92 8.51
CA SER A 442 5.01 -1.80 9.04
C SER A 442 5.44 -3.27 8.99
N ALA A 443 5.60 -3.89 10.14
CA ALA A 443 5.84 -5.32 10.25
C ALA A 443 4.53 -6.11 10.09
N PRO A 444 4.55 -7.35 9.54
CA PRO A 444 3.38 -8.22 9.57
C PRO A 444 2.89 -8.43 11.00
N LEU A 445 1.58 -8.54 11.21
CA LEU A 445 1.02 -8.91 12.52
C LEU A 445 1.54 -10.28 12.97
N GLU A 446 1.58 -11.24 12.05
CA GLU A 446 2.11 -12.58 12.31
C GLU A 446 3.64 -12.59 12.26
N ARG A 447 4.28 -12.42 13.43
CA ARG A 447 5.74 -12.36 13.56
C ARG A 447 6.38 -13.67 13.99
N LYS A 448 5.61 -14.61 14.58
CA LYS A 448 6.07 -15.93 15.06
C LYS A 448 5.44 -17.10 14.29
N LYS A 449 5.66 -17.16 12.98
CA LYS A 449 5.06 -18.15 12.06
C LYS A 449 5.32 -19.62 12.43
N GLY A 450 6.51 -19.93 12.91
CA GLY A 450 6.92 -21.30 13.27
C GLY A 450 6.33 -21.83 14.59
N ILE A 451 5.54 -21.01 15.30
CA ILE A 451 4.99 -21.39 16.61
C ILE A 451 3.48 -21.64 16.46
N SER A 452 2.99 -22.77 16.97
CA SER A 452 1.56 -23.10 16.95
C SER A 452 0.74 -22.12 17.81
N LEU A 453 -0.57 -21.97 17.51
CA LEU A 453 -1.47 -21.16 18.34
C LEU A 453 -1.48 -21.67 19.79
N ALA A 454 -1.50 -22.98 19.98
CA ALA A 454 -1.44 -23.60 21.31
C ALA A 454 -0.22 -23.10 22.10
N LYS A 455 0.95 -23.06 21.46
CA LYS A 455 2.19 -22.63 22.13
C LYS A 455 2.21 -21.13 22.40
N ILE A 456 1.62 -20.31 21.52
CA ILE A 456 1.47 -18.85 21.78
C ILE A 456 0.54 -18.63 22.98
N LEU A 457 -0.61 -19.32 23.04
CA LEU A 457 -1.56 -19.20 24.15
C LEU A 457 -0.96 -19.68 25.47
N GLU A 458 -0.15 -20.74 25.43
CA GLU A 458 0.61 -21.23 26.60
C GLU A 458 1.64 -20.21 27.07
N ASN A 459 2.44 -19.66 26.16
CA ASN A 459 3.45 -18.66 26.47
C ASN A 459 2.81 -17.39 27.11
N VAL A 460 1.72 -16.90 26.54
CA VAL A 460 1.00 -15.74 27.08
C VAL A 460 0.41 -16.05 28.46
N ALA A 461 -0.16 -17.22 28.65
CA ALA A 461 -0.66 -17.64 29.97
C ALA A 461 0.46 -17.80 31.01
N ASN A 462 1.70 -18.03 30.59
CA ASN A 462 2.89 -18.07 31.41
C ASN A 462 3.59 -16.70 31.57
N GLY A 463 2.98 -15.61 31.10
CA GLY A 463 3.47 -14.26 31.28
C GLY A 463 4.39 -13.74 30.16
N ASP A 464 4.43 -14.37 28.97
CA ASP A 464 5.15 -13.81 27.80
C ASP A 464 4.37 -12.61 27.24
N THR A 465 4.83 -11.41 27.57
CA THR A 465 4.30 -10.12 27.07
C THR A 465 5.16 -9.51 25.97
N ASN A 466 6.01 -10.33 25.30
CA ASN A 466 6.86 -9.88 24.21
C ASN A 466 6.01 -9.39 23.02
N ASP A 467 6.37 -8.24 22.46
CA ASP A 467 5.63 -7.57 21.40
C ASP A 467 5.40 -8.47 20.16
N ASN A 468 6.38 -9.32 19.80
CA ASN A 468 6.24 -10.25 18.69
C ASN A 468 5.23 -11.37 18.98
N THR A 469 5.14 -11.83 20.25
CA THR A 469 4.16 -12.83 20.68
C THR A 469 2.77 -12.22 20.66
N LEU A 470 2.60 -11.03 21.25
CA LEU A 470 1.32 -10.35 21.34
C LEU A 470 0.80 -9.91 19.96
N SER A 471 1.65 -9.41 19.07
CA SER A 471 1.30 -9.10 17.69
C SER A 471 0.82 -10.34 16.92
N SER A 472 1.54 -11.48 17.06
CA SER A 472 1.15 -12.73 16.42
C SER A 472 -0.17 -13.27 16.99
N LEU A 473 -0.40 -13.13 18.29
CA LEU A 473 -1.67 -13.49 18.93
C LEU A 473 -2.82 -12.66 18.35
N ALA A 474 -2.67 -11.32 18.31
CA ALA A 474 -3.67 -10.42 17.75
C ALA A 474 -4.04 -10.80 16.31
N GLY A 475 -3.04 -11.02 15.44
CA GLY A 475 -3.27 -11.44 14.05
C GLY A 475 -4.03 -12.76 13.94
N ARG A 476 -3.79 -13.73 14.83
CA ARG A 476 -4.52 -15.01 14.82
C ARG A 476 -5.94 -14.90 15.34
N LEU A 477 -6.20 -14.05 16.35
CA LEU A 477 -7.55 -13.80 16.83
C LEU A 477 -8.44 -13.21 15.73
N VAL A 478 -7.92 -12.25 14.98
CA VAL A 478 -8.64 -11.64 13.84
C VAL A 478 -8.97 -12.69 12.77
N ARG A 479 -8.02 -13.57 12.44
CA ARG A 479 -8.26 -14.66 11.47
C ARG A 479 -9.32 -15.65 11.96
N ILE A 480 -9.34 -15.97 13.25
CA ILE A 480 -10.38 -16.82 13.84
C ILE A 480 -11.72 -16.13 13.69
N GLU A 481 -11.86 -14.86 14.10
CA GLU A 481 -13.12 -14.11 14.03
C GLU A 481 -13.69 -14.02 12.61
N ALA A 482 -12.83 -13.83 11.63
CA ALA A 482 -13.23 -13.72 10.23
C ALA A 482 -13.83 -15.03 9.67
N ASN A 483 -13.56 -16.18 10.31
CA ASN A 483 -13.89 -17.51 9.77
C ASN A 483 -14.80 -18.35 10.69
N ILE A 484 -15.37 -17.78 11.75
CA ILE A 484 -16.28 -18.46 12.68
C ILE A 484 -17.73 -18.04 12.46
N SER A 485 -18.66 -18.90 12.89
CA SER A 485 -20.10 -18.64 12.82
C SER A 485 -20.55 -17.55 13.81
N ASP A 486 -21.74 -16.97 13.58
CA ASP A 486 -22.29 -15.97 14.48
C ASP A 486 -22.65 -16.55 15.85
N ASP A 487 -22.97 -17.84 15.93
CA ASP A 487 -23.17 -18.55 17.20
C ASP A 487 -21.86 -18.64 18.00
N ASP A 488 -20.73 -18.98 17.32
CA ASP A 488 -19.40 -19.01 17.93
C ASP A 488 -19.00 -17.60 18.42
N LYS A 489 -19.27 -16.54 17.64
CA LYS A 489 -19.04 -15.13 18.05
C LYS A 489 -19.84 -14.76 19.29
N THR A 490 -21.10 -15.20 19.36
CA THR A 490 -21.96 -14.95 20.53
C THR A 490 -21.44 -15.66 21.79
N GLN A 491 -20.93 -16.87 21.68
CA GLN A 491 -20.31 -17.59 22.80
C GLN A 491 -19.03 -16.91 23.27
N ILE A 492 -18.18 -16.44 22.37
CA ILE A 492 -16.96 -15.68 22.68
C ILE A 492 -17.30 -14.40 23.40
N SER A 493 -18.27 -13.65 22.91
CA SER A 493 -18.70 -12.37 23.49
C SER A 493 -19.17 -12.52 24.95
N LYS A 494 -19.80 -13.65 25.30
CA LYS A 494 -20.18 -13.93 26.70
C LYS A 494 -18.97 -14.14 27.62
N ILE A 495 -17.85 -14.68 27.09
CA ILE A 495 -16.61 -14.90 27.86
C ILE A 495 -15.81 -13.61 27.99
N LEU A 496 -15.92 -12.72 27.01
CA LEU A 496 -15.18 -11.46 26.88
C LEU A 496 -15.97 -10.24 27.32
N ASP A 497 -17.00 -10.41 28.14
CA ASP A 497 -17.81 -9.31 28.68
C ASP A 497 -18.32 -8.37 27.57
N SER A 498 -18.94 -8.97 26.54
CA SER A 498 -19.50 -8.31 25.36
C SER A 498 -18.49 -7.82 24.31
N LYS A 499 -17.20 -8.13 24.45
CA LYS A 499 -16.19 -7.84 23.43
C LYS A 499 -16.12 -8.95 22.37
N THR A 500 -15.66 -8.59 21.16
CA THR A 500 -15.33 -9.53 20.09
C THR A 500 -13.84 -9.89 20.13
N LEU A 501 -13.42 -10.93 19.38
CA LEU A 501 -11.99 -11.25 19.23
C LEU A 501 -11.21 -10.12 18.53
N GLY A 502 -11.83 -9.41 17.57
CA GLY A 502 -11.24 -8.25 16.92
C GLY A 502 -11.03 -7.08 17.90
N GLN A 503 -12.00 -6.83 18.78
CA GLN A 503 -11.84 -5.82 19.83
C GLN A 503 -10.73 -6.20 20.80
N LEU A 504 -10.65 -7.47 21.22
CA LEU A 504 -9.56 -7.96 22.07
C LEU A 504 -8.19 -7.85 21.36
N ALA A 505 -8.12 -8.17 20.07
CA ALA A 505 -6.92 -8.01 19.27
C ALA A 505 -6.51 -6.52 19.16
N SER A 506 -7.50 -5.62 19.00
CA SER A 506 -7.28 -4.18 19.03
C SER A 506 -6.69 -3.71 20.36
N ASP A 507 -7.30 -4.14 21.47
CA ASP A 507 -6.82 -3.80 22.81
C ASP A 507 -5.37 -4.28 23.04
N ILE A 508 -5.02 -5.48 22.54
CA ILE A 508 -3.63 -6.00 22.59
C ILE A 508 -2.69 -5.06 21.83
N LEU A 509 -3.04 -4.65 20.61
CA LEU A 509 -2.17 -3.78 19.80
C LEU A 509 -2.05 -2.39 20.38
N ASP A 510 -3.07 -1.87 21.07
CA ASP A 510 -3.00 -0.59 21.78
C ASP A 510 -1.96 -0.59 22.89
N THR A 511 -1.66 -1.75 23.48
CA THR A 511 -0.58 -1.87 24.47
C THR A 511 0.81 -1.86 23.82
N LEU A 512 0.91 -2.08 22.51
CA LEU A 512 2.15 -2.10 21.74
C LEU A 512 2.41 -0.80 20.98
N ASP A 513 1.39 0.08 20.91
CA ASP A 513 1.48 1.35 20.21
C ASP A 513 2.27 2.36 21.07
N VAL A 514 3.41 2.80 20.52
CA VAL A 514 4.32 3.74 21.21
C VAL A 514 3.61 5.07 21.48
N ASP A 515 2.76 5.52 20.56
CA ASP A 515 2.07 6.82 20.68
C ASP A 515 0.98 6.78 21.76
N LEU A 516 0.32 5.63 21.94
CA LEU A 516 -0.67 5.43 23.00
C LEU A 516 -0.06 5.14 24.38
N THR A 517 1.21 4.76 24.40
CA THR A 517 1.94 4.39 25.63
C THR A 517 2.99 5.42 26.04
N GLN A 518 3.27 6.45 25.23
CA GLN A 518 4.34 7.43 25.46
C GLN A 518 4.24 8.20 26.77
N ASN A 519 3.02 8.39 27.30
CA ASN A 519 2.76 9.10 28.56
C ASN A 519 2.64 8.16 29.77
N LEU A 520 2.81 6.84 29.58
CA LEU A 520 2.73 5.84 30.61
C LEU A 520 4.14 5.43 31.07
N ASN A 521 4.31 5.17 32.34
CA ASN A 521 5.53 4.56 32.83
C ASN A 521 5.54 3.04 32.57
N ASN A 522 6.69 2.39 32.75
CA ASN A 522 6.83 0.96 32.45
C ASN A 522 5.85 0.08 33.28
N ASP A 523 5.59 0.42 34.53
CA ASP A 523 4.68 -0.34 35.40
C ASP A 523 3.23 -0.20 34.95
N GLU A 524 2.83 0.97 34.49
CA GLU A 524 1.50 1.22 33.89
C GLU A 524 1.32 0.48 32.56
N ILE A 525 2.35 0.41 31.72
CA ILE A 525 2.32 -0.37 30.47
C ILE A 525 2.18 -1.87 30.77
N ILE A 526 2.92 -2.38 31.75
CA ILE A 526 2.82 -3.78 32.19
C ILE A 526 1.43 -4.06 32.73
N ALA A 527 0.91 -3.21 33.61
CA ALA A 527 -0.42 -3.36 34.19
C ALA A 527 -1.52 -3.37 33.10
N LYS A 528 -1.40 -2.50 32.09
CA LYS A 528 -2.32 -2.46 30.95
C LYS A 528 -2.24 -3.73 30.10
N LYS A 529 -1.03 -4.24 29.83
CA LYS A 529 -0.84 -5.54 29.15
C LYS A 529 -1.48 -6.67 29.94
N ASP A 530 -1.24 -6.75 31.24
CA ASP A 530 -1.80 -7.79 32.12
C ASP A 530 -3.33 -7.73 32.17
N GLU A 531 -3.92 -6.54 32.17
CA GLU A 531 -5.38 -6.38 32.15
C GLU A 531 -5.98 -6.92 30.85
N VAL A 532 -5.43 -6.56 29.71
CA VAL A 532 -5.90 -7.00 28.38
C VAL A 532 -5.71 -8.51 28.19
N LEU A 533 -4.68 -9.09 28.82
CA LEU A 533 -4.37 -10.52 28.68
C LEU A 533 -5.12 -11.42 29.68
N LYS A 534 -5.87 -10.86 30.65
CA LYS A 534 -6.66 -11.63 31.64
C LYS A 534 -7.53 -12.75 31.04
N PRO A 535 -8.21 -12.59 29.90
CA PRO A 535 -9.01 -13.67 29.31
C PRO A 535 -8.20 -14.94 29.01
N PHE A 536 -6.92 -14.79 28.60
CA PHE A 536 -6.05 -15.91 28.25
C PHE A 536 -5.59 -16.71 29.48
N ASN A 537 -5.75 -16.21 30.70
CA ASN A 537 -5.48 -16.96 31.92
C ASN A 537 -6.56 -18.02 32.17
N LYS A 538 -7.76 -17.89 31.55
CA LYS A 538 -8.85 -18.87 31.67
C LYS A 538 -8.62 -20.07 30.75
N PRO A 539 -8.43 -21.31 31.27
CA PRO A 539 -8.21 -22.51 30.43
C PRO A 539 -9.33 -22.77 29.42
N ILE A 540 -10.58 -22.46 29.81
CA ILE A 540 -11.78 -22.63 28.98
C ILE A 540 -11.69 -21.75 27.72
N PHE A 541 -11.26 -20.51 27.86
CA PHE A 541 -11.12 -19.59 26.71
C PHE A 541 -10.01 -20.06 25.74
N ARG A 542 -8.86 -20.46 26.25
CA ARG A 542 -7.77 -21.00 25.44
C ARG A 542 -8.21 -22.26 24.68
N LYS A 543 -8.90 -23.19 25.35
CA LYS A 543 -9.41 -24.40 24.71
C LYS A 543 -10.40 -24.06 23.61
N MET A 544 -11.33 -23.14 23.85
CA MET A 544 -12.30 -22.70 22.84
C MET A 544 -11.59 -22.13 21.60
N LEU A 545 -10.59 -21.28 21.75
CA LEU A 545 -9.82 -20.73 20.62
C LEU A 545 -9.10 -21.84 19.81
N LEU A 546 -8.58 -22.87 20.49
CA LEU A 546 -7.95 -24.00 19.82
C LEU A 546 -8.96 -24.84 19.03
N ASP A 547 -10.13 -25.14 19.62
CA ASP A 547 -11.21 -25.90 19.00
C ASP A 547 -11.73 -25.16 17.76
N LEU A 548 -11.94 -23.82 17.84
CA LEU A 548 -12.33 -22.98 16.71
C LEU A 548 -11.27 -22.97 15.61
N SER A 549 -10.01 -22.84 15.98
CA SER A 549 -8.89 -22.90 15.02
C SER A 549 -8.82 -24.24 14.29
N GLN A 550 -9.11 -25.35 14.98
CA GLN A 550 -9.19 -26.68 14.37
C GLN A 550 -10.40 -26.84 13.48
N LYS A 551 -11.59 -26.35 13.92
CA LYS A 551 -12.83 -26.35 13.13
C LYS A 551 -12.64 -25.61 11.80
N ILE A 552 -12.00 -24.44 11.82
CA ILE A 552 -11.65 -23.70 10.61
C ILE A 552 -10.76 -24.53 9.68
N LYS A 553 -9.71 -25.17 10.19
CA LYS A 553 -8.81 -26.03 9.38
C LYS A 553 -9.54 -27.23 8.76
N THR A 554 -10.55 -27.76 9.44
CA THR A 554 -11.33 -28.92 8.96
C THR A 554 -12.36 -28.53 7.92
N LEU A 555 -12.91 -27.32 7.98
CA LEU A 555 -13.81 -26.76 6.96
C LEU A 555 -13.08 -26.44 5.63
N TYR A 556 -11.75 -26.33 5.69
CA TYR A 556 -10.90 -26.04 4.53
C TYR A 556 -10.15 -27.27 4.00
N ARG A 557 -10.32 -28.44 4.59
CA ARG A 557 -9.97 -29.75 4.04
C ARG A 557 -11.20 -30.38 3.38
#